data_9e2e66522fec1e40308ee5f8c25521c3
#
_entry.id   9e2e66522fec1e40308ee5f8c25521c3
#
_cell.length_a   1.000
_cell.length_b   1.000
_cell.length_c   1.000
_cell.angle_alpha   90.00
_cell.angle_beta   90.00
_cell.angle_gamma   90.00
#
_symmetry.space_group_name_H-M   'P 1'
#
loop_
_entity.id
_entity.type
_entity.pdbx_description
1 polymer ?
#
loop_
_entity_poly.entity_id
_entity_poly.type
_entity_poly.pdbx_seq_one_letter_code
_entity_poly.pdbx_strand_id
1 'polypeptide(L)'
;MATITSRALPEIPSQPALHVAVSIRRMSGPMSQVKSIARGAEAVALREAEAEGAFDAVLLNEKGRVVETTARNVFLVSGGSLQTPPTYDGALPGITRSAVLEIAARAKIRAREIFVSLDRLRGADEVFLSGSGVGVLGIASVDGRRMEAPGRVTRTIQDGYAVLLEAEAKW
;
A
#
# COMPACT_ATOMS: atom_id res chain seq x y z
N MET A 1 16.01 -19.20 23.51
CA MET A 1 17.03 -18.81 22.51
C MET A 1 16.39 -17.86 21.51
N ALA A 2 16.94 -16.67 21.33
CA ALA A 2 16.45 -15.72 20.30
C ALA A 2 17.41 -15.79 19.10
N THR A 3 16.87 -15.90 17.88
CA THR A 3 17.64 -15.89 16.64
C THR A 3 17.35 -14.58 15.90
N ILE A 4 18.41 -13.84 15.60
CA ILE A 4 18.33 -12.62 14.77
C ILE A 4 18.89 -12.97 13.40
N THR A 5 18.09 -12.77 12.37
CA THR A 5 18.51 -12.91 10.97
C THR A 5 18.35 -11.58 10.26
N SER A 6 19.28 -11.25 9.37
CA SER A 6 19.19 -10.08 8.49
C SER A 6 19.26 -10.51 7.03
N ARG A 7 18.56 -9.81 6.18
CA ARG A 7 18.64 -9.94 4.72
C ARG A 7 18.55 -8.57 4.07
N ALA A 8 19.08 -8.43 2.88
CA ALA A 8 18.89 -7.22 2.09
C ALA A 8 17.40 -6.96 1.84
N LEU A 9 17.01 -5.68 1.82
CA LEU A 9 15.67 -5.31 1.36
C LEU A 9 15.53 -5.63 -0.13
N PRO A 10 14.34 -6.04 -0.59
CA PRO A 10 14.11 -6.25 -2.01
C PRO A 10 14.36 -4.96 -2.80
N GLU A 11 14.93 -5.09 -3.99
CA GLU A 11 15.10 -3.97 -4.89
C GLU A 11 13.74 -3.42 -5.32
N ILE A 12 13.62 -2.09 -5.29
CA ILE A 12 12.44 -1.40 -5.77
C ILE A 12 12.69 -1.01 -7.23
N PRO A 13 11.87 -1.48 -8.19
CA PRO A 13 12.03 -1.11 -9.59
C PRO A 13 11.78 0.39 -9.79
N SER A 14 12.39 0.98 -10.81
CA SER A 14 12.22 2.40 -11.16
C SER A 14 10.76 2.75 -11.55
N GLN A 15 10.02 1.78 -12.05
CA GLN A 15 8.61 1.89 -12.45
C GLN A 15 7.79 0.77 -11.77
N PRO A 16 7.50 0.87 -10.45
CA PRO A 16 6.80 -0.21 -9.76
C PRO A 16 5.37 -0.35 -10.29
N ALA A 17 5.00 -1.58 -10.65
CA ALA A 17 3.68 -1.95 -11.14
C ALA A 17 2.94 -2.80 -10.12
N LEU A 18 1.62 -2.72 -10.10
CA LEU A 18 0.74 -3.60 -9.35
C LEU A 18 -0.09 -4.48 -10.28
N HIS A 19 -0.28 -5.73 -9.88
CA HIS A 19 -1.25 -6.65 -10.46
C HIS A 19 -2.37 -6.93 -9.47
N VAL A 20 -3.61 -7.01 -9.94
CA VAL A 20 -4.73 -7.36 -9.08
C VAL A 20 -4.86 -8.88 -9.00
N ALA A 21 -4.52 -9.46 -7.84
CA ALA A 21 -4.59 -10.90 -7.63
C ALA A 21 -6.02 -11.43 -7.78
N VAL A 22 -6.18 -12.46 -8.60
CA VAL A 22 -7.47 -13.15 -8.82
C VAL A 22 -7.57 -14.46 -8.07
N SER A 23 -6.44 -15.10 -7.75
CA SER A 23 -6.36 -16.40 -7.09
C SER A 23 -6.70 -16.37 -5.60
N ILE A 24 -6.51 -15.21 -4.95
CA ILE A 24 -6.63 -15.05 -3.50
C ILE A 24 -7.65 -13.96 -3.15
N ARG A 25 -8.40 -14.21 -2.08
CA ARG A 25 -9.26 -13.21 -1.42
C ARG A 25 -8.86 -13.10 0.04
N ARG A 26 -8.69 -11.86 0.51
CA ARG A 26 -8.43 -11.60 1.92
C ARG A 26 -9.75 -11.49 2.66
N MET A 27 -9.94 -12.34 3.68
CA MET A 27 -11.14 -12.28 4.51
C MET A 27 -11.10 -11.06 5.42
N SER A 28 -12.18 -10.29 5.43
CA SER A 28 -12.38 -9.22 6.39
C SER A 28 -12.73 -9.79 7.76
N GLY A 29 -12.47 -9.02 8.83
CA GLY A 29 -12.79 -9.43 10.21
C GLY A 29 -11.62 -9.25 11.17
N PRO A 30 -11.75 -9.64 12.44
CA PRO A 30 -10.73 -9.38 13.46
C PRO A 30 -9.35 -9.94 13.13
N MET A 31 -9.28 -11.09 12.46
CA MET A 31 -8.00 -11.72 12.08
C MET A 31 -7.25 -10.96 11.01
N SER A 32 -7.92 -10.16 10.15
CA SER A 32 -7.24 -9.34 9.14
C SER A 32 -6.40 -8.22 9.76
N GLN A 33 -6.69 -7.84 10.97
CA GLN A 33 -5.96 -6.78 11.70
C GLN A 33 -4.75 -7.31 12.49
N VAL A 34 -4.56 -8.64 12.50
CA VAL A 34 -3.42 -9.27 13.18
C VAL A 34 -2.27 -9.43 12.21
N LYS A 35 -1.12 -8.86 12.54
CA LYS A 35 0.12 -9.07 11.78
C LYS A 35 0.66 -10.47 12.06
N SER A 36 0.34 -11.42 11.18
CA SER A 36 0.72 -12.84 11.29
C SER A 36 1.93 -13.18 10.42
N ILE A 37 2.66 -14.24 10.81
CA ILE A 37 3.68 -14.90 9.99
C ILE A 37 3.07 -15.94 9.03
N ALA A 38 1.80 -16.32 9.23
CA ALA A 38 1.06 -17.25 8.36
C ALA A 38 0.63 -16.54 7.07
N ARG A 39 1.57 -16.36 6.14
CA ARG A 39 1.42 -15.53 4.92
C ARG A 39 1.37 -16.35 3.63
N GLY A 40 0.85 -17.55 3.70
CA GLY A 40 0.78 -18.44 2.53
C GLY A 40 -0.08 -17.85 1.39
N ALA A 41 -1.20 -17.25 1.72
CA ALA A 41 -2.09 -16.62 0.75
C ALA A 41 -1.41 -15.42 0.04
N GLU A 42 -0.75 -14.54 0.81
CA GLU A 42 -0.02 -13.41 0.27
C GLU A 42 1.17 -13.85 -0.61
N ALA A 43 1.83 -14.96 -0.26
CA ALA A 43 2.92 -15.52 -1.06
C ALA A 43 2.41 -16.05 -2.41
N VAL A 44 1.22 -16.66 -2.46
CA VAL A 44 0.59 -17.08 -3.72
C VAL A 44 0.24 -15.88 -4.58
N ALA A 45 -0.39 -14.85 -4.00
CA ALA A 45 -0.74 -13.63 -4.72
C ALA A 45 0.50 -12.90 -5.24
N LEU A 46 1.60 -12.86 -4.47
CA LEU A 46 2.84 -12.23 -4.91
C LEU A 46 3.44 -12.97 -6.12
N ARG A 47 3.44 -14.30 -6.12
CA ARG A 47 3.90 -15.09 -7.28
C ARG A 47 3.06 -14.85 -8.53
N GLU A 48 1.74 -14.68 -8.36
CA GLU A 48 0.85 -14.29 -9.46
C GLU A 48 1.28 -12.93 -10.05
N ALA A 49 1.54 -11.93 -9.20
CA ALA A 49 2.02 -10.62 -9.64
C ALA A 49 3.42 -10.68 -10.30
N GLU A 50 4.35 -11.45 -9.73
CA GLU A 50 5.70 -11.65 -10.29
C GLU A 50 5.64 -12.28 -11.69
N ALA A 51 4.72 -13.23 -11.92
CA ALA A 51 4.52 -13.85 -13.24
C ALA A 51 4.04 -12.83 -14.29
N GLU A 52 3.31 -11.80 -13.87
CA GLU A 52 2.86 -10.67 -14.70
C GLU A 52 3.89 -9.51 -14.74
N GLY A 53 5.08 -9.69 -14.17
CA GLY A 53 6.13 -8.69 -14.12
C GLY A 53 5.83 -7.50 -13.17
N ALA A 54 4.90 -7.68 -12.24
CA ALA A 54 4.52 -6.66 -11.27
C ALA A 54 5.36 -6.75 -9.97
N PHE A 55 5.49 -5.63 -9.29
CA PHE A 55 6.22 -5.49 -8.03
C PHE A 55 5.48 -6.08 -6.82
N ASP A 56 4.16 -6.00 -6.82
CA ASP A 56 3.31 -6.48 -5.72
C ASP A 56 1.90 -6.78 -6.24
N ALA A 57 1.14 -7.56 -5.49
CA ALA A 57 -0.23 -7.88 -5.80
C ALA A 57 -1.21 -7.07 -4.95
N VAL A 58 -2.22 -6.49 -5.59
CA VAL A 58 -3.38 -5.92 -4.91
C VAL A 58 -4.31 -7.04 -4.48
N LEU A 59 -4.68 -7.06 -3.20
CA LEU A 59 -5.60 -8.01 -2.63
C LEU A 59 -7.01 -7.43 -2.55
N LEU A 60 -7.98 -8.26 -2.94
CA LEU A 60 -9.40 -7.97 -2.77
C LEU A 60 -9.96 -8.78 -1.61
N ASN A 61 -10.96 -8.24 -0.91
CA ASN A 61 -11.69 -9.01 0.08
C ASN A 61 -12.80 -9.88 -0.57
N GLU A 62 -13.54 -10.60 0.26
CA GLU A 62 -14.67 -11.46 -0.15
C GLU A 62 -15.80 -10.71 -0.86
N LYS A 63 -15.83 -9.37 -0.73
CA LYS A 63 -16.81 -8.48 -1.38
C LYS A 63 -16.29 -7.87 -2.69
N GLY A 64 -15.09 -8.29 -3.14
CA GLY A 64 -14.44 -7.76 -4.33
C GLY A 64 -13.89 -6.33 -4.16
N ARG A 65 -13.68 -5.87 -2.93
CA ARG A 65 -13.13 -4.56 -2.62
C ARG A 65 -11.63 -4.64 -2.43
N VAL A 66 -10.93 -3.63 -2.91
CA VAL A 66 -9.49 -3.45 -2.67
C VAL A 66 -9.25 -3.22 -1.18
N VAL A 67 -8.29 -3.92 -0.60
CA VAL A 67 -7.93 -3.78 0.81
C VAL A 67 -6.49 -3.31 1.02
N GLU A 68 -5.51 -4.02 0.51
CA GLU A 68 -4.09 -3.70 0.61
C GLU A 68 -3.30 -4.46 -0.46
N THR A 69 -1.98 -4.43 -0.44
CA THR A 69 -1.15 -5.36 -1.21
C THR A 69 -0.65 -6.51 -0.33
N THR A 70 0.19 -7.39 -0.87
CA THR A 70 0.68 -8.54 -0.10
C THR A 70 1.43 -8.13 1.17
N ALA A 71 2.07 -6.97 1.21
CA ALA A 71 2.92 -6.56 2.32
C ALA A 71 2.75 -5.09 2.74
N ARG A 72 1.87 -4.30 2.07
CA ARG A 72 1.80 -2.85 2.21
C ARG A 72 0.37 -2.36 2.12
N ASN A 73 0.07 -1.26 2.81
CA ASN A 73 -1.21 -0.58 2.62
C ASN A 73 -1.21 0.20 1.30
N VAL A 74 -2.38 0.32 0.68
CA VAL A 74 -2.58 1.03 -0.58
C VAL A 74 -3.32 2.34 -0.35
N PHE A 75 -2.89 3.36 -1.07
CA PHE A 75 -3.50 4.68 -1.13
C PHE A 75 -3.74 5.09 -2.58
N LEU A 76 -4.82 5.85 -2.79
CA LEU A 76 -5.14 6.43 -4.08
C LEU A 76 -5.33 7.93 -3.93
N VAL A 77 -5.01 8.65 -4.98
CA VAL A 77 -5.36 10.07 -5.12
C VAL A 77 -6.38 10.20 -6.22
N SER A 78 -7.43 10.97 -5.96
CA SER A 78 -8.45 11.28 -6.95
C SER A 78 -8.92 12.72 -6.74
N GLY A 79 -8.79 13.56 -7.77
CA GLY A 79 -9.11 14.99 -7.68
C GLY A 79 -8.37 15.68 -6.53
N GLY A 80 -7.11 15.33 -6.29
CA GLY A 80 -6.29 15.87 -5.21
C GLY A 80 -6.65 15.39 -3.79
N SER A 81 -7.63 14.50 -3.65
CA SER A 81 -8.02 13.90 -2.36
C SER A 81 -7.39 12.53 -2.17
N LEU A 82 -6.84 12.29 -0.99
CA LEU A 82 -6.26 11.01 -0.59
C LEU A 82 -7.34 10.04 -0.12
N GLN A 83 -7.27 8.80 -0.54
CA GLN A 83 -8.21 7.75 -0.18
C GLN A 83 -7.45 6.47 0.15
N THR A 84 -7.94 5.70 1.12
CA THR A 84 -7.38 4.39 1.48
C THR A 84 -8.49 3.47 1.97
N PRO A 85 -8.38 2.15 1.77
CA PRO A 85 -9.31 1.19 2.34
C PRO A 85 -9.36 1.29 3.86
N PRO A 86 -10.54 1.16 4.49
CA PRO A 86 -10.66 1.13 5.93
C PRO A 86 -10.15 -0.19 6.50
N THR A 87 -9.59 -0.17 7.70
CA THR A 87 -9.01 -1.35 8.32
C THR A 87 -10.04 -2.45 8.60
N TYR A 88 -11.26 -2.07 8.95
CA TYR A 88 -12.35 -3.03 9.20
C TYR A 88 -12.84 -3.77 7.94
N ASP A 89 -12.43 -3.34 6.73
CA ASP A 89 -12.73 -4.03 5.46
C ASP A 89 -11.63 -5.04 5.05
N GLY A 90 -10.61 -5.20 5.90
CA GLY A 90 -9.56 -6.22 5.75
C GLY A 90 -8.12 -5.72 5.68
N ALA A 91 -7.91 -4.40 5.61
CA ALA A 91 -6.57 -3.81 5.60
C ALA A 91 -5.91 -3.86 6.98
N LEU A 92 -4.60 -4.13 7.03
CA LEU A 92 -3.84 -4.06 8.26
C LEU A 92 -3.73 -2.59 8.75
N PRO A 93 -3.91 -2.31 10.07
CA PRO A 93 -3.65 -0.98 10.64
C PRO A 93 -2.14 -0.71 10.70
N GLY A 94 -1.54 -0.32 9.57
CA GLY A 94 -0.10 -0.11 9.42
C GLY A 94 0.37 1.16 10.12
N ILE A 95 1.56 1.11 10.77
CA ILE A 95 2.18 2.28 11.41
C ILE A 95 2.47 3.37 10.35
N THR A 96 3.09 2.98 9.24
CA THR A 96 3.34 3.92 8.12
C THR A 96 2.05 4.46 7.52
N ARG A 97 0.96 3.64 7.48
CA ARG A 97 -0.36 4.11 7.07
C ARG A 97 -0.88 5.24 7.97
N SER A 98 -0.75 5.09 9.27
CA SER A 98 -1.16 6.12 10.25
C SER A 98 -0.35 7.40 10.07
N ALA A 99 0.98 7.28 9.89
CA ALA A 99 1.85 8.42 9.60
C ALA A 99 1.44 9.16 8.31
N VAL A 100 1.11 8.44 7.25
CA VAL A 100 0.61 9.03 5.99
C VAL A 100 -0.65 9.86 6.21
N LEU A 101 -1.62 9.35 6.97
CA LEU A 101 -2.86 10.07 7.27
C LEU A 101 -2.60 11.33 8.11
N GLU A 102 -1.67 11.26 9.06
CA GLU A 102 -1.25 12.42 9.86
C GLU A 102 -0.54 13.47 9.01
N ILE A 103 0.38 13.07 8.15
CA ILE A 103 1.08 13.97 7.21
C ILE A 103 0.06 14.63 6.27
N ALA A 104 -0.89 13.88 5.74
CA ALA A 104 -1.95 14.42 4.90
C ALA A 104 -2.76 15.50 5.62
N ALA A 105 -3.11 15.27 6.90
CA ALA A 105 -3.82 16.25 7.72
C ALA A 105 -2.99 17.53 7.94
N ARG A 106 -1.70 17.40 8.27
CA ARG A 106 -0.78 18.54 8.44
C ARG A 106 -0.60 19.32 7.12
N ALA A 107 -0.54 18.63 5.99
CA ALA A 107 -0.44 19.23 4.65
C ALA A 107 -1.77 19.75 4.11
N LYS A 108 -2.86 19.69 4.90
CA LYS A 108 -4.22 20.07 4.49
C LYS A 108 -4.74 19.32 3.26
N ILE A 109 -4.24 18.11 3.04
CA ILE A 109 -4.74 17.19 2.01
C ILE A 109 -5.95 16.47 2.59
N ARG A 110 -7.10 16.57 1.92
CA ARG A 110 -8.31 15.86 2.34
C ARG A 110 -8.07 14.35 2.23
N ALA A 111 -8.06 13.65 3.35
CA ALA A 111 -7.91 12.20 3.42
C ALA A 111 -9.22 11.53 3.88
N ARG A 112 -9.53 10.37 3.30
CA ARG A 112 -10.72 9.58 3.64
C ARG A 112 -10.40 8.09 3.64
N GLU A 113 -10.91 7.40 4.65
CA GLU A 113 -11.01 5.94 4.65
C GLU A 113 -12.34 5.55 4.00
N ILE A 114 -12.29 4.87 2.86
CA ILE A 114 -13.48 4.51 2.08
C ILE A 114 -13.33 3.13 1.45
N PHE A 115 -14.45 2.48 1.15
CA PHE A 115 -14.44 1.30 0.32
C PHE A 115 -13.93 1.61 -1.08
N VAL A 116 -12.95 0.83 -1.53
CA VAL A 116 -12.30 1.03 -2.83
C VAL A 116 -12.69 -0.10 -3.77
N SER A 117 -13.36 0.25 -4.87
CA SER A 117 -13.60 -0.70 -5.98
C SER A 117 -12.38 -0.77 -6.90
N LEU A 118 -12.29 -1.83 -7.72
CA LEU A 118 -11.26 -1.94 -8.75
C LEU A 118 -11.29 -0.78 -9.74
N ASP A 119 -12.49 -0.36 -10.16
CA ASP A 119 -12.62 0.76 -11.09
C ASP A 119 -12.11 2.07 -10.47
N ARG A 120 -12.35 2.26 -9.16
CA ARG A 120 -11.80 3.41 -8.43
C ARG A 120 -10.27 3.34 -8.34
N LEU A 121 -9.70 2.17 -8.08
CA LEU A 121 -8.25 1.99 -8.08
C LEU A 121 -7.66 2.28 -9.47
N ARG A 122 -8.23 1.69 -10.50
CA ARG A 122 -7.80 1.89 -11.87
C ARG A 122 -8.04 3.32 -12.36
N GLY A 123 -9.09 3.99 -11.87
CA GLY A 123 -9.44 5.38 -12.21
C GLY A 123 -8.66 6.44 -11.44
N ALA A 124 -7.80 6.08 -10.49
CA ALA A 124 -7.05 7.03 -9.69
C ALA A 124 -6.05 7.85 -10.51
N ASP A 125 -5.79 9.09 -10.07
CA ASP A 125 -4.77 9.96 -10.64
C ASP A 125 -3.37 9.49 -10.21
N GLU A 126 -3.22 9.13 -8.92
CA GLU A 126 -2.01 8.57 -8.35
C GLU A 126 -2.36 7.35 -7.49
N VAL A 127 -1.46 6.37 -7.44
CA VAL A 127 -1.49 5.27 -6.47
C VAL A 127 -0.14 5.20 -5.79
N PHE A 128 -0.13 4.96 -4.48
CA PHE A 128 1.10 4.68 -3.76
C PHE A 128 0.87 3.65 -2.65
N LEU A 129 1.96 3.03 -2.23
CA LEU A 129 1.99 2.07 -1.13
C LEU A 129 2.66 2.67 0.09
N SER A 130 2.28 2.19 1.27
CA SER A 130 2.96 2.51 2.51
C SER A 130 3.35 1.25 3.31
N GLY A 131 4.55 1.26 3.86
CA GLY A 131 5.05 0.15 4.69
C GLY A 131 6.46 0.41 5.20
N SER A 132 6.83 -0.20 6.32
CA SER A 132 8.11 0.07 7.00
C SER A 132 9.35 -0.19 6.13
N GLY A 133 9.28 -1.15 5.18
CA GLY A 133 10.43 -1.47 4.32
C GLY A 133 10.59 -0.56 3.09
N VAL A 134 9.52 0.15 2.67
CA VAL A 134 9.53 0.99 1.47
C VAL A 134 9.20 2.46 1.77
N GLY A 135 8.79 2.76 3.01
CA GLY A 135 8.26 4.08 3.35
C GLY A 135 6.98 4.37 2.54
N VAL A 136 7.04 5.39 1.71
CA VAL A 136 5.96 5.78 0.77
C VAL A 136 6.47 5.59 -0.66
N LEU A 137 5.85 4.66 -1.39
CA LEU A 137 6.27 4.24 -2.73
C LEU A 137 5.20 4.55 -3.78
N GLY A 138 5.47 5.47 -4.70
CA GLY A 138 4.60 5.76 -5.85
C GLY A 138 4.55 4.58 -6.82
N ILE A 139 3.36 4.30 -7.37
CA ILE A 139 3.10 3.18 -8.29
C ILE A 139 2.91 3.70 -9.70
N ALA A 140 3.67 3.17 -10.65
CA ALA A 140 3.68 3.61 -12.04
C ALA A 140 2.56 2.99 -12.90
N SER A 141 2.04 1.81 -12.50
CA SER A 141 0.90 1.20 -13.18
C SER A 141 0.13 0.21 -12.32
N VAL A 142 -1.15 0.01 -12.65
CA VAL A 142 -2.01 -1.05 -12.10
C VAL A 142 -2.62 -1.81 -13.27
N ASP A 143 -2.42 -3.11 -13.34
CA ASP A 143 -2.86 -3.98 -14.46
C ASP A 143 -2.51 -3.37 -15.84
N GLY A 144 -1.30 -2.86 -16.01
CA GLY A 144 -0.81 -2.23 -17.23
C GLY A 144 -1.30 -0.79 -17.47
N ARG A 145 -2.28 -0.29 -16.75
CA ARG A 145 -2.71 1.10 -16.84
C ARG A 145 -1.71 2.01 -16.12
N ARG A 146 -1.05 2.88 -16.87
CA ARG A 146 -0.06 3.85 -16.36
C ARG A 146 -0.71 4.99 -15.58
N MET A 147 0.02 5.49 -14.58
CA MET A 147 -0.33 6.66 -13.79
C MET A 147 0.92 7.45 -13.43
N GLU A 148 0.75 8.67 -12.93
CA GLU A 148 1.87 9.50 -12.50
C GLU A 148 2.51 8.92 -11.22
N ALA A 149 3.83 8.65 -11.28
CA ALA A 149 4.54 8.04 -10.15
C ALA A 149 5.97 8.60 -9.97
N PRO A 150 6.24 9.25 -8.84
CA PRO A 150 5.27 9.77 -7.89
C PRO A 150 4.56 11.01 -8.44
N GLY A 151 3.25 11.11 -8.23
CA GLY A 151 2.49 12.31 -8.52
C GLY A 151 2.67 13.38 -7.43
N ARG A 152 2.00 14.52 -7.58
CA ARG A 152 2.17 15.68 -6.70
C ARG A 152 1.81 15.38 -5.24
N VAL A 153 0.69 14.71 -5.00
CA VAL A 153 0.25 14.37 -3.64
C VAL A 153 1.20 13.34 -3.02
N THR A 154 1.57 12.31 -3.79
CA THR A 154 2.53 11.30 -3.34
C THR A 154 3.87 11.93 -2.93
N ARG A 155 4.40 12.88 -3.72
CA ARG A 155 5.64 13.61 -3.36
C ARG A 155 5.49 14.37 -2.05
N THR A 156 4.39 15.11 -1.86
CA THR A 156 4.14 15.83 -0.61
C THR A 156 4.13 14.88 0.60
N ILE A 157 3.55 13.69 0.45
CA ILE A 157 3.53 12.68 1.53
C ILE A 157 4.94 12.09 1.74
N GLN A 158 5.71 11.84 0.67
CA GLN A 158 7.09 11.35 0.77
C GLN A 158 7.98 12.34 1.53
N ASP A 159 7.91 13.63 1.18
CA ASP A 159 8.67 14.70 1.83
C ASP A 159 8.32 14.80 3.32
N GLY A 160 7.02 14.76 3.65
CA GLY A 160 6.56 14.77 5.04
C GLY A 160 7.01 13.53 5.82
N TYR A 161 7.06 12.37 5.17
CA TYR A 161 7.52 11.14 5.80
C TYR A 161 9.03 11.15 6.05
N ALA A 162 9.83 11.69 5.12
CA ALA A 162 11.26 11.88 5.32
C ALA A 162 11.57 12.77 6.52
N VAL A 163 10.87 13.91 6.65
CA VAL A 163 10.99 14.82 7.81
C VAL A 163 10.63 14.09 9.12
N LEU A 164 9.59 13.28 9.12
CA LEU A 164 9.20 12.50 10.30
C LEU A 164 10.31 11.52 10.72
N LEU A 165 10.88 10.76 9.78
CA LEU A 165 11.96 9.82 10.04
C LEU A 165 13.22 10.51 10.59
N GLU A 166 13.59 11.68 10.03
CA GLU A 166 14.73 12.46 10.53
C GLU A 166 14.50 12.96 11.97
N ALA A 167 13.28 13.32 12.31
CA ALA A 167 12.93 13.75 13.67
C ALA A 167 13.01 12.60 14.67
N GLU A 168 12.57 11.39 14.29
CA GLU A 168 12.61 10.20 15.15
C GLU A 168 14.01 9.56 15.25
N ALA A 169 14.86 9.71 14.23
CA ALA A 169 16.24 9.17 14.26
C ALA A 169 17.20 9.91 15.21
N LYS A 170 16.77 10.99 15.83
CA LYS A 170 17.57 11.79 16.79
C LYS A 170 17.46 11.31 18.25
N TRP A 171 16.80 10.17 18.49
CA TRP A 171 16.70 9.49 19.79
C TRP A 171 17.50 8.20 19.77
#